data_b3a332c39925c4944a5681d2dfb12aa2
#
_entry.id   b3a332c39925c4944a5681d2dfb12aa2
#
_cell.length_a   1.000
_cell.length_b   1.000
_cell.length_c   1.000
_cell.angle_alpha   90.00
_cell.angle_beta   90.00
_cell.angle_gamma   90.00
#
_symmetry.space_group_name_H-M   'P 1'
#
loop_
_entity.id
_entity.type
_entity.pdbx_description
1 polymer ?
#
loop_
_entity_poly.entity_id
_entity_poly.type
_entity_poly.pdbx_seq_one_letter_code
_entity_poly.pdbx_strand_id
1 'polypeptide(L)'
;MFSRLNQTFAFHSSPEAFISSRIEAMTIDDPELLAPNSPHGRQGVIQASILNRNVHIVSSYRLCRAILQHPSSVGGQPSGLVSCPQGTEHIFTVGPAYTQLMSAFFPAPNLLLEDGETHAFHKSQWMSQVGKLPPDADPIVRRIATRLIRTKLQQDRNINLYNVLKSFSWDCMLGIFLGLDSERDGKAFSEVESAQEDLLRGQFSLFPVPVTTPFWSSTRSKGLKAVSRLQQILKERVHLSHCHGSCPYLSGHRHINDVNLASHCLLFTSSIVNKAISSLLTAYMLNIFLGENEGQSLASLLRQHPSKIRQAMLRSILLETERLSPPVIGVMRRVAHDVTLKGVMDGDSPSIIPAGHDIWLYFSKANRDETVFKNAASFVWNRFMKEDSLENAGLAFGDGAKYCLGNDLVRQICLIVAQEFVDSGIDLTGDIQAEGLKAWLGWVPNVDPAVLARDMKQLPCQRPREPVTVRIRIPPSASDGEESSPRISLHA
;
A
#
# COMPACT_ATOMS: atom_id res chain seq x y z
N MET A 1 17.57 22.56 -18.73
CA MET A 1 16.15 22.14 -18.80
C MET A 1 16.02 20.65 -19.10
N PHE A 2 16.64 20.09 -20.15
CA PHE A 2 16.57 18.65 -20.52
C PHE A 2 17.03 17.70 -19.41
N SER A 3 18.10 18.01 -18.69
CA SER A 3 18.61 17.18 -17.58
C SER A 3 17.58 17.02 -16.43
N ARG A 4 16.81 18.05 -16.10
CA ARG A 4 15.77 18.01 -15.06
C ARG A 4 14.55 17.19 -15.50
N LEU A 5 14.15 17.29 -16.77
CA LEU A 5 13.08 16.45 -17.31
C LEU A 5 13.46 14.97 -17.32
N ASN A 6 14.70 14.66 -17.74
CA ASN A 6 15.20 13.28 -17.71
C ASN A 6 15.20 12.70 -16.30
N GLN A 7 15.57 13.46 -15.28
CA GLN A 7 15.51 13.02 -13.89
C GLN A 7 14.06 12.71 -13.45
N THR A 8 13.12 13.59 -13.82
CA THR A 8 11.70 13.39 -13.53
C THR A 8 11.18 12.11 -14.18
N PHE A 9 11.47 11.88 -15.45
CA PHE A 9 11.03 10.68 -16.16
C PHE A 9 11.69 9.41 -15.57
N ALA A 10 12.99 9.43 -15.31
CA ALA A 10 13.69 8.30 -14.71
C ALA A 10 13.14 7.95 -13.33
N PHE A 11 12.88 8.95 -12.49
CA PHE A 11 12.28 8.75 -11.18
C PHE A 11 10.85 8.18 -11.28
N HIS A 12 9.99 8.72 -12.13
CA HIS A 12 8.63 8.21 -12.28
C HIS A 12 8.56 6.83 -12.94
N SER A 13 9.54 6.51 -13.79
CA SER A 13 9.64 5.20 -14.43
C SER A 13 10.02 4.10 -13.45
N SER A 14 11.06 4.33 -12.65
CA SER A 14 11.55 3.38 -11.63
C SER A 14 12.27 4.15 -10.52
N PRO A 15 11.57 4.54 -9.44
CA PRO A 15 12.18 5.24 -8.31
C PRO A 15 13.36 4.48 -7.71
N GLU A 16 13.22 3.17 -7.55
CA GLU A 16 14.26 2.33 -6.97
C GLU A 16 15.54 2.32 -7.82
N ALA A 17 15.43 2.08 -9.12
CA ALA A 17 16.58 2.11 -10.03
C ALA A 17 17.22 3.52 -10.08
N PHE A 18 16.41 4.57 -10.09
CA PHE A 18 16.88 5.95 -10.06
C PHE A 18 17.68 6.27 -8.79
N ILE A 19 17.22 5.80 -7.63
CA ILE A 19 17.87 6.04 -6.35
C ILE A 19 19.13 5.18 -6.24
N SER A 20 19.05 3.89 -6.58
CA SER A 20 20.19 2.97 -6.52
C SER A 20 21.35 3.45 -7.40
N SER A 21 21.08 3.84 -8.64
CA SER A 21 22.12 4.34 -9.55
C SER A 21 22.82 5.61 -9.04
N ARG A 22 22.11 6.44 -8.27
CA ARG A 22 22.73 7.64 -7.66
C ARG A 22 23.54 7.30 -6.43
N ILE A 23 23.11 6.36 -5.62
CA ILE A 23 23.91 5.85 -4.50
C ILE A 23 25.21 5.22 -5.05
N GLU A 24 25.10 4.40 -6.10
CA GLU A 24 26.25 3.80 -6.77
C GLU A 24 27.21 4.86 -7.36
N ALA A 25 26.68 5.88 -8.02
CA ALA A 25 27.50 6.96 -8.56
C ALA A 25 28.27 7.72 -7.46
N MET A 26 27.63 8.00 -6.32
CA MET A 26 28.28 8.62 -5.17
C MET A 26 29.39 7.73 -4.60
N THR A 27 29.22 6.41 -4.62
CA THR A 27 30.23 5.45 -4.13
C THR A 27 31.40 5.28 -5.08
N ILE A 28 31.23 5.50 -6.38
CA ILE A 28 32.33 5.45 -7.37
C ILE A 28 33.26 6.65 -7.22
N ASP A 29 32.69 7.83 -6.94
CA ASP A 29 33.48 9.07 -6.75
C ASP A 29 34.28 9.06 -5.43
N ASP A 30 33.91 8.21 -4.48
CA ASP A 30 34.62 8.02 -3.21
C ASP A 30 34.66 6.51 -2.82
N PRO A 31 35.74 5.79 -3.19
CA PRO A 31 35.86 4.35 -2.93
C PRO A 31 35.84 3.95 -1.45
N GLU A 32 36.14 4.85 -0.52
CA GLU A 32 36.02 4.58 0.90
C GLU A 32 34.54 4.39 1.33
N LEU A 33 33.60 4.88 0.52
CA LEU A 33 32.16 4.63 0.69
C LEU A 33 31.76 3.16 0.44
N LEU A 34 32.59 2.37 -0.25
CA LEU A 34 32.33 0.96 -0.59
C LEU A 34 32.63 -0.01 0.56
N ALA A 35 33.40 0.40 1.57
CA ALA A 35 33.66 -0.48 2.71
C ALA A 35 32.35 -0.83 3.41
N PRO A 36 32.09 -2.13 3.75
CA PRO A 36 30.87 -2.56 4.44
C PRO A 36 30.56 -1.80 5.72
N ASN A 37 31.60 -1.18 6.30
CA ASN A 37 31.56 -0.37 7.52
C ASN A 37 31.80 1.12 7.26
N SER A 38 31.82 1.59 6.01
CA SER A 38 32.04 3.00 5.71
C SER A 38 30.87 3.85 6.20
N PRO A 39 31.14 4.91 6.98
CA PRO A 39 30.10 5.85 7.43
C PRO A 39 29.41 6.59 6.27
N HIS A 40 30.12 6.86 5.18
CA HIS A 40 29.63 7.66 4.05
C HIS A 40 28.57 6.99 3.17
N GLY A 41 28.63 5.66 2.98
CA GLY A 41 27.58 4.88 2.26
C GLY A 41 26.23 4.89 2.98
N ARG A 42 26.16 5.45 4.17
CA ARG A 42 24.99 5.47 5.06
C ARG A 42 24.29 6.82 5.17
N GLN A 43 24.79 7.90 4.55
CA GLN A 43 24.16 9.23 4.65
C GLN A 43 22.72 9.27 4.18
N GLY A 44 22.29 8.36 3.30
CA GLY A 44 20.89 8.15 2.94
C GLY A 44 20.13 9.39 2.42
N VAL A 45 20.84 10.48 2.07
CA VAL A 45 20.26 11.72 1.52
C VAL A 45 20.82 11.98 0.14
N ILE A 46 19.95 12.00 -0.87
CA ILE A 46 20.31 12.23 -2.28
C ILE A 46 19.59 13.46 -2.79
N GLN A 47 20.29 14.39 -3.42
CA GLN A 47 19.65 15.52 -4.08
C GLN A 47 19.23 15.16 -5.51
N ALA A 48 17.99 15.51 -5.87
CA ALA A 48 17.42 15.29 -7.19
C ALA A 48 16.56 16.47 -7.63
N SER A 49 16.30 16.57 -8.94
CA SER A 49 15.31 17.50 -9.48
C SER A 49 14.13 16.72 -10.05
N ILE A 50 12.99 16.75 -9.36
CA ILE A 50 11.77 16.02 -9.71
C ILE A 50 10.64 17.02 -9.90
N LEU A 51 9.94 16.97 -11.03
CA LEU A 51 8.87 17.92 -11.39
C LEU A 51 9.31 19.39 -11.26
N ASN A 52 10.53 19.69 -11.71
CA ASN A 52 11.17 21.01 -11.61
C ASN A 52 11.32 21.55 -10.17
N ARG A 53 11.36 20.67 -9.17
CA ARG A 53 11.55 20.97 -7.75
C ARG A 53 12.85 20.36 -7.27
N ASN A 54 13.52 21.04 -6.33
CA ASN A 54 14.65 20.46 -5.62
C ASN A 54 14.13 19.51 -4.55
N VAL A 55 14.45 18.23 -4.70
CA VAL A 55 13.98 17.15 -3.81
C VAL A 55 15.18 16.47 -3.17
N HIS A 56 15.16 16.36 -1.86
CA HIS A 56 16.12 15.59 -1.09
C HIS A 56 15.50 14.25 -0.72
N ILE A 57 16.02 13.16 -1.29
CA ILE A 57 15.55 11.81 -1.03
C ILE A 57 16.26 11.28 0.19
N VAL A 58 15.51 10.98 1.25
CA VAL A 58 16.01 10.43 2.51
C VAL A 58 15.67 8.96 2.57
N SER A 59 16.69 8.10 2.68
CA SER A 59 16.54 6.64 2.70
C SER A 59 17.05 5.98 3.99
N SER A 60 17.63 6.72 4.92
CA SER A 60 17.97 6.21 6.25
C SER A 60 16.73 6.06 7.12
N TYR A 61 16.58 4.92 7.77
CA TYR A 61 15.47 4.64 8.68
C TYR A 61 15.38 5.67 9.81
N ARG A 62 16.52 5.95 10.47
CA ARG A 62 16.58 6.88 11.61
C ARG A 62 16.19 8.29 11.21
N LEU A 63 16.66 8.78 10.05
CA LEU A 63 16.29 10.10 9.53
C LEU A 63 14.82 10.14 9.10
N CYS A 64 14.31 9.10 8.42
CA CYS A 64 12.90 9.02 8.06
C CYS A 64 12.00 9.13 9.31
N ARG A 65 12.28 8.35 10.36
CA ARG A 65 11.54 8.43 11.62
C ARG A 65 11.67 9.78 12.30
N ALA A 66 12.89 10.31 12.37
CA ALA A 66 13.13 11.62 12.98
C ALA A 66 12.32 12.73 12.32
N ILE A 67 12.18 12.70 10.99
CA ILE A 67 11.37 13.66 10.22
C ILE A 67 9.87 13.42 10.42
N LEU A 68 9.42 12.16 10.41
CA LEU A 68 8.00 11.81 10.58
C LEU A 68 7.50 12.09 12.01
N GLN A 69 8.35 11.88 13.01
CA GLN A 69 8.05 12.09 14.42
C GLN A 69 8.40 13.49 14.90
N HIS A 70 9.00 14.34 14.03
CA HIS A 70 9.35 15.69 14.42
C HIS A 70 8.10 16.43 14.90
N PRO A 71 8.16 17.08 16.06
CA PRO A 71 7.01 17.81 16.62
C PRO A 71 6.66 19.00 15.73
N SER A 72 5.87 18.75 14.70
CA SER A 72 5.10 19.78 14.03
C SER A 72 3.78 20.02 14.75
N SER A 73 3.56 19.36 15.91
CA SER A 73 2.40 19.53 16.78
C SER A 73 2.69 18.93 18.16
N VAL A 74 2.47 19.73 19.17
CA VAL A 74 2.28 19.41 20.59
C VAL A 74 2.98 18.13 21.13
N GLY A 75 4.09 18.31 21.85
CA GLY A 75 4.58 17.34 22.83
C GLY A 75 5.63 16.31 22.41
N GLY A 76 6.11 16.33 21.15
CA GLY A 76 7.20 15.44 20.74
C GLY A 76 8.57 16.00 21.15
N GLN A 77 9.48 15.14 21.62
CA GLN A 77 10.86 15.56 21.82
C GLN A 77 11.60 15.55 20.48
N PRO A 78 12.32 16.64 20.12
CA PRO A 78 13.11 16.65 18.90
C PRO A 78 14.20 15.56 19.02
N SER A 79 14.25 14.67 18.02
CA SER A 79 15.37 13.76 17.90
C SER A 79 16.64 14.61 17.65
N GLY A 80 17.75 14.31 18.32
CA GLY A 80 19.01 15.03 18.10
C GLY A 80 19.52 14.98 16.65
N LEU A 81 18.86 14.23 15.75
CA LEU A 81 19.20 14.08 14.32
C LEU A 81 18.67 15.20 13.42
N VAL A 82 17.65 15.94 13.87
CA VAL A 82 17.10 17.09 13.13
C VAL A 82 17.35 18.34 13.93
N SER A 83 18.05 19.30 13.35
CA SER A 83 18.33 20.59 13.94
C SER A 83 17.73 21.71 13.10
N CYS A 84 17.06 22.64 13.73
CA CYS A 84 16.39 23.79 13.12
C CYS A 84 16.55 25.02 14.02
N PRO A 85 16.31 26.23 13.53
CA PRO A 85 16.28 27.45 14.34
C PRO A 85 15.29 27.32 15.50
N GLN A 86 15.67 27.82 16.68
CA GLN A 86 14.81 27.78 17.86
C GLN A 86 13.48 28.53 17.64
N GLY A 87 12.38 27.96 18.14
CA GLY A 87 11.06 28.58 18.08
C GLY A 87 10.31 28.36 16.76
N THR A 88 10.82 27.51 15.84
CA THR A 88 10.12 27.18 14.60
C THR A 88 9.15 26.02 14.80
N GLU A 89 7.87 26.32 14.73
CA GLU A 89 6.80 25.34 14.62
C GLU A 89 6.59 24.96 13.14
N HIS A 90 6.14 23.74 12.87
CA HIS A 90 5.78 23.29 11.52
C HIS A 90 6.91 23.28 10.47
N ILE A 91 8.05 22.70 10.82
CA ILE A 91 9.20 22.63 9.89
C ILE A 91 8.92 21.78 8.67
N PHE A 92 8.27 20.63 8.87
CA PHE A 92 7.89 19.70 7.80
C PHE A 92 6.39 19.78 7.54
N THR A 93 6.02 20.36 6.40
CA THR A 93 4.61 20.59 6.03
C THR A 93 4.20 19.78 4.80
N VAL A 94 2.90 19.74 4.55
CA VAL A 94 2.35 19.30 3.27
C VAL A 94 2.74 20.33 2.20
N GLY A 95 3.64 19.93 1.30
CA GLY A 95 4.15 20.87 0.30
C GLY A 95 3.18 21.15 -0.85
N PRO A 96 3.49 22.17 -1.66
CA PRO A 96 2.73 22.54 -2.86
C PRO A 96 2.55 21.38 -3.84
N ALA A 97 3.44 20.38 -3.84
CA ALA A 97 3.30 19.20 -4.67
C ALA A 97 2.03 18.42 -4.36
N TYR A 98 1.75 18.15 -3.08
CA TYR A 98 0.50 17.50 -2.67
C TYR A 98 -0.70 18.39 -2.90
N THR A 99 -0.62 19.68 -2.56
CA THR A 99 -1.71 20.62 -2.78
C THR A 99 -2.13 20.68 -4.24
N GLN A 100 -1.19 20.77 -5.17
CA GLN A 100 -1.45 20.78 -6.62
C GLN A 100 -2.08 19.48 -7.13
N LEU A 101 -1.66 18.34 -6.58
CA LEU A 101 -2.18 17.04 -6.97
C LEU A 101 -3.55 16.74 -6.37
N MET A 102 -3.83 17.19 -5.15
CA MET A 102 -4.96 16.71 -4.35
C MET A 102 -6.10 17.70 -4.24
N SER A 103 -5.84 19.01 -4.10
CA SER A 103 -6.86 19.98 -3.71
C SER A 103 -8.06 20.08 -4.66
N ALA A 104 -7.84 19.89 -5.95
CA ALA A 104 -8.90 19.91 -6.95
C ALA A 104 -9.79 18.64 -6.94
N PHE A 105 -9.31 17.54 -6.35
CA PHE A 105 -9.95 16.23 -6.36
C PHE A 105 -10.54 15.84 -5.00
N PHE A 106 -9.94 16.33 -3.92
CA PHE A 106 -10.37 16.06 -2.57
C PHE A 106 -10.60 17.38 -1.86
N PRO A 107 -11.87 17.84 -1.74
CA PRO A 107 -12.18 19.09 -1.08
C PRO A 107 -11.86 19.06 0.41
N ALA A 108 -11.69 20.22 1.01
CA ALA A 108 -11.52 20.36 2.45
C ALA A 108 -12.83 20.03 3.22
N PRO A 109 -12.76 19.53 4.46
CA PRO A 109 -11.55 19.19 5.21
C PRO A 109 -10.87 17.90 4.65
N ASN A 110 -9.55 17.93 4.54
CA ASN A 110 -8.81 16.81 3.96
C ASN A 110 -7.49 16.59 4.71
N LEU A 111 -7.42 15.52 5.48
CA LEU A 111 -6.25 15.16 6.29
C LEU A 111 -4.93 15.06 5.51
N LEU A 112 -4.99 14.80 4.18
CA LEU A 112 -3.79 14.75 3.36
C LEU A 112 -3.16 16.12 3.12
N LEU A 113 -3.95 17.21 3.24
CA LEU A 113 -3.53 18.57 2.93
C LEU A 113 -3.41 19.47 4.16
N GLU A 114 -3.74 18.96 5.33
CA GLU A 114 -3.71 19.70 6.58
C GLU A 114 -2.43 19.41 7.36
N ASP A 115 -1.95 20.40 8.10
CA ASP A 115 -0.82 20.30 9.02
C ASP A 115 -1.19 20.84 10.41
N GLY A 116 -0.34 20.60 11.39
CA GLY A 116 -0.44 21.17 12.73
C GLY A 116 -1.72 20.82 13.48
N GLU A 117 -2.25 21.78 14.22
CA GLU A 117 -3.42 21.61 15.08
C GLU A 117 -4.69 21.24 14.31
N THR A 118 -4.90 21.83 13.12
CA THR A 118 -6.05 21.50 12.26
C THR A 118 -6.02 20.02 11.86
N HIS A 119 -4.87 19.50 11.44
CA HIS A 119 -4.70 18.09 11.16
C HIS A 119 -4.95 17.23 12.39
N ALA A 120 -4.37 17.60 13.55
CA ALA A 120 -4.53 16.83 14.78
C ALA A 120 -6.00 16.77 15.23
N PHE A 121 -6.72 17.91 15.15
CA PHE A 121 -8.14 17.99 15.46
C PHE A 121 -8.99 17.09 14.56
N HIS A 122 -8.91 17.23 13.25
CA HIS A 122 -9.69 16.42 12.32
C HIS A 122 -9.28 14.94 12.40
N LYS A 123 -7.98 14.64 12.54
CA LYS A 123 -7.50 13.27 12.69
C LYS A 123 -8.09 12.60 13.92
N SER A 124 -8.14 13.29 15.08
CA SER A 124 -8.71 12.72 16.30
C SER A 124 -10.19 12.35 16.12
N GLN A 125 -10.96 13.20 15.45
CA GLN A 125 -12.36 12.92 15.12
C GLN A 125 -12.50 11.69 14.22
N TRP A 126 -11.69 11.62 13.17
CA TRP A 126 -11.75 10.51 12.21
C TRP A 126 -11.22 9.20 12.79
N MET A 127 -10.22 9.26 13.68
CA MET A 127 -9.74 8.08 14.40
C MET A 127 -10.83 7.44 15.26
N SER A 128 -11.65 8.24 15.94
CA SER A 128 -12.75 7.70 16.73
C SER A 128 -13.80 6.97 15.88
N GLN A 129 -13.89 7.30 14.60
CA GLN A 129 -14.83 6.71 13.64
C GLN A 129 -14.25 5.46 12.96
N VAL A 130 -13.06 5.61 12.38
CA VAL A 130 -12.39 4.53 11.64
C VAL A 130 -11.87 3.45 12.58
N GLY A 131 -11.40 3.80 13.76
CA GLY A 131 -10.93 2.85 14.78
C GLY A 131 -11.99 1.89 15.31
N LYS A 132 -13.27 2.21 15.14
CA LYS A 132 -14.41 1.32 15.48
C LYS A 132 -14.81 0.36 14.35
N LEU A 133 -14.31 0.59 13.13
CA LEU A 133 -14.68 -0.20 11.95
C LEU A 133 -14.22 -1.66 11.97
N PRO A 134 -13.05 -2.03 12.52
CA PRO A 134 -12.57 -3.38 12.40
C PRO A 134 -13.59 -4.46 12.82
N PRO A 135 -14.25 -4.41 13.98
CA PRO A 135 -15.25 -5.41 14.34
C PRO A 135 -16.46 -5.48 13.39
N ASP A 136 -16.92 -4.33 12.89
CA ASP A 136 -18.08 -4.25 12.00
C ASP A 136 -17.74 -4.69 10.57
N ALA A 137 -16.48 -4.53 10.17
CA ALA A 137 -15.97 -4.93 8.87
C ALA A 137 -15.75 -6.44 8.75
N ASP A 138 -15.43 -7.14 9.86
CA ASP A 138 -15.12 -8.57 9.85
C ASP A 138 -16.18 -9.42 9.11
N PRO A 139 -17.48 -9.37 9.45
CA PRO A 139 -18.49 -10.19 8.77
C PRO A 139 -18.65 -9.82 7.28
N ILE A 140 -18.43 -8.54 6.92
CA ILE A 140 -18.48 -8.09 5.54
C ILE A 140 -17.33 -8.71 4.75
N VAL A 141 -16.09 -8.57 5.26
CA VAL A 141 -14.87 -9.07 4.60
C VAL A 141 -14.91 -10.60 4.47
N ARG A 142 -15.29 -11.33 5.52
CA ARG A 142 -15.43 -12.80 5.48
C ARG A 142 -16.43 -13.24 4.43
N ARG A 143 -17.60 -12.62 4.37
CA ARG A 143 -18.61 -12.92 3.36
C ARG A 143 -18.06 -12.74 1.94
N ILE A 144 -17.36 -11.64 1.69
CA ILE A 144 -16.78 -11.33 0.38
C ILE A 144 -15.64 -12.32 0.06
N ALA A 145 -14.80 -12.67 1.02
CA ALA A 145 -13.72 -13.65 0.85
C ALA A 145 -14.27 -15.05 0.55
N THR A 146 -15.26 -15.50 1.33
CA THR A 146 -15.94 -16.78 1.09
C THR A 146 -16.61 -16.83 -0.28
N ARG A 147 -17.27 -15.73 -0.70
CA ARG A 147 -17.85 -15.60 -2.03
C ARG A 147 -16.77 -15.70 -3.12
N LEU A 148 -15.67 -14.97 -2.99
CA LEU A 148 -14.54 -15.03 -3.92
C LEU A 148 -14.03 -16.45 -4.08
N ILE A 149 -13.79 -17.15 -2.98
CA ILE A 149 -13.32 -18.54 -2.97
C ILE A 149 -14.31 -19.43 -3.71
N ARG A 150 -15.59 -19.38 -3.36
CA ARG A 150 -16.63 -20.26 -3.93
C ARG A 150 -16.91 -19.99 -5.41
N THR A 151 -16.89 -18.74 -5.87
CA THR A 151 -17.33 -18.41 -7.22
C THR A 151 -16.18 -18.30 -8.23
N LYS A 152 -15.02 -17.84 -7.79
CA LYS A 152 -13.89 -17.56 -8.69
C LYS A 152 -12.72 -18.51 -8.56
N LEU A 153 -12.60 -19.24 -7.46
CA LEU A 153 -11.41 -20.04 -7.18
C LEU A 153 -11.70 -21.56 -7.06
N GLN A 154 -12.90 -22.02 -7.40
CA GLN A 154 -13.29 -23.44 -7.29
C GLN A 154 -12.84 -24.32 -8.47
N GLN A 155 -12.04 -23.82 -9.39
CA GLN A 155 -11.57 -24.58 -10.52
C GLN A 155 -10.06 -24.42 -10.67
N ASP A 156 -9.36 -25.53 -10.92
CA ASP A 156 -7.95 -25.51 -11.29
C ASP A 156 -7.75 -24.68 -12.55
N ARG A 157 -7.18 -23.49 -12.40
CA ARG A 157 -6.95 -22.59 -13.51
C ARG A 157 -5.89 -21.55 -13.22
N ASN A 158 -5.40 -20.95 -14.28
CA ASN A 158 -4.53 -19.78 -14.16
C ASN A 158 -5.37 -18.52 -13.93
N ILE A 159 -4.97 -17.70 -12.97
CA ILE A 159 -5.60 -16.42 -12.68
C ILE A 159 -4.58 -15.29 -12.62
N ASN A 160 -5.01 -14.07 -12.93
CA ASN A 160 -4.26 -12.87 -12.58
C ASN A 160 -4.59 -12.49 -11.12
N LEU A 161 -3.71 -12.84 -10.19
CA LEU A 161 -3.92 -12.67 -8.76
C LEU A 161 -4.17 -11.20 -8.38
N TYR A 162 -3.38 -10.27 -8.94
CA TYR A 162 -3.58 -8.84 -8.65
C TYR A 162 -4.96 -8.34 -9.05
N ASN A 163 -5.46 -8.72 -10.22
CA ASN A 163 -6.78 -8.29 -10.69
C ASN A 163 -7.90 -8.89 -9.84
N VAL A 164 -7.76 -10.14 -9.42
CA VAL A 164 -8.73 -10.80 -8.52
C VAL A 164 -8.76 -10.09 -7.17
N LEU A 165 -7.59 -9.82 -6.58
CA LEU A 165 -7.51 -9.13 -5.29
C LEU A 165 -7.89 -7.64 -5.39
N LYS A 166 -7.70 -7.01 -6.56
CA LYS A 166 -8.20 -5.64 -6.81
C LYS A 166 -9.74 -5.59 -6.81
N SER A 167 -10.39 -6.54 -7.46
CA SER A 167 -11.86 -6.64 -7.41
C SER A 167 -12.35 -6.92 -5.99
N PHE A 168 -11.71 -7.85 -5.29
CA PHE A 168 -12.00 -8.12 -3.89
C PHE A 168 -11.85 -6.87 -2.99
N SER A 169 -10.78 -6.11 -3.18
CA SER A 169 -10.54 -4.87 -2.42
C SER A 169 -11.63 -3.83 -2.68
N TRP A 170 -12.12 -3.70 -3.93
CA TRP A 170 -13.26 -2.85 -4.25
C TRP A 170 -14.54 -3.30 -3.52
N ASP A 171 -14.85 -4.60 -3.56
CA ASP A 171 -16.00 -5.16 -2.82
C ASP A 171 -15.92 -4.83 -1.33
N CYS A 172 -14.75 -4.98 -0.71
CA CYS A 172 -14.55 -4.65 0.70
C CYS A 172 -14.75 -3.15 0.98
N MET A 173 -14.06 -2.28 0.23
CA MET A 173 -14.10 -0.84 0.50
C MET A 173 -15.49 -0.25 0.27
N LEU A 174 -16.16 -0.59 -0.84
CA LEU A 174 -17.49 -0.10 -1.11
C LEU A 174 -18.55 -0.74 -0.19
N GLY A 175 -18.33 -2.01 0.20
CA GLY A 175 -19.19 -2.69 1.17
C GLY A 175 -19.12 -2.06 2.56
N ILE A 176 -17.91 -1.80 3.06
CA ILE A 176 -17.70 -1.23 4.40
C ILE A 176 -18.19 0.23 4.47
N PHE A 177 -17.75 1.07 3.54
CA PHE A 177 -17.99 2.52 3.63
C PHE A 177 -19.31 3.00 3.01
N LEU A 178 -19.87 2.26 2.04
CA LEU A 178 -21.07 2.67 1.31
C LEU A 178 -22.21 1.65 1.39
N GLY A 179 -21.99 0.48 1.97
CA GLY A 179 -22.97 -0.61 2.00
C GLY A 179 -23.31 -1.16 0.62
N LEU A 180 -22.43 -0.99 -0.38
CA LEU A 180 -22.62 -1.47 -1.74
C LEU A 180 -22.12 -2.91 -1.87
N ASP A 181 -22.90 -3.74 -2.53
CA ASP A 181 -22.54 -5.12 -2.90
C ASP A 181 -22.49 -5.24 -4.42
N SER A 182 -21.39 -5.77 -4.99
CA SER A 182 -21.17 -5.82 -6.43
C SER A 182 -22.24 -6.68 -7.16
N GLU A 183 -22.83 -7.67 -6.52
CA GLU A 183 -23.88 -8.52 -7.11
C GLU A 183 -25.26 -7.87 -7.02
N ARG A 184 -25.58 -7.30 -5.86
CA ARG A 184 -26.88 -6.68 -5.62
C ARG A 184 -26.99 -5.29 -6.25
N ASP A 185 -25.95 -4.48 -6.11
CA ASP A 185 -25.93 -3.06 -6.47
C ASP A 185 -25.06 -2.78 -7.72
N GLY A 186 -24.87 -3.76 -8.61
CA GLY A 186 -23.86 -3.80 -9.68
C GLY A 186 -23.72 -2.50 -10.49
N LYS A 187 -24.84 -1.82 -10.84
CA LYS A 187 -24.80 -0.54 -11.57
C LYS A 187 -24.17 0.57 -10.73
N ALA A 188 -24.63 0.77 -9.50
CA ALA A 188 -24.12 1.83 -8.63
C ALA A 188 -22.67 1.52 -8.20
N PHE A 189 -22.34 0.26 -7.97
CA PHE A 189 -20.99 -0.22 -7.68
C PHE A 189 -20.03 0.13 -8.82
N SER A 190 -20.34 -0.27 -10.05
CA SER A 190 -19.50 0.00 -11.22
C SER A 190 -19.38 1.48 -11.54
N GLU A 191 -20.42 2.27 -11.26
CA GLU A 191 -20.38 3.73 -11.44
C GLU A 191 -19.38 4.39 -10.48
N VAL A 192 -19.40 4.00 -9.20
CA VAL A 192 -18.43 4.51 -8.20
C VAL A 192 -17.02 4.07 -8.56
N GLU A 193 -16.80 2.79 -8.86
CA GLU A 193 -15.49 2.27 -9.25
C GLU A 193 -14.91 3.00 -10.47
N SER A 194 -15.69 3.14 -11.54
CA SER A 194 -15.27 3.82 -12.77
C SER A 194 -14.94 5.29 -12.52
N ALA A 195 -15.77 5.99 -11.75
CA ALA A 195 -15.55 7.39 -11.44
C ALA A 195 -14.30 7.58 -10.55
N GLN A 196 -14.04 6.70 -9.58
CA GLN A 196 -12.82 6.71 -8.78
C GLN A 196 -11.56 6.44 -9.61
N GLU A 197 -11.63 5.55 -10.60
CA GLU A 197 -10.50 5.31 -11.52
C GLU A 197 -10.25 6.53 -12.41
N ASP A 198 -11.30 7.21 -12.92
CA ASP A 198 -11.16 8.43 -13.70
C ASP A 198 -10.62 9.60 -12.85
N LEU A 199 -11.05 9.71 -11.60
CA LEU A 199 -10.50 10.66 -10.63
C LEU A 199 -8.98 10.45 -10.49
N LEU A 200 -8.54 9.22 -10.22
CA LEU A 200 -7.11 8.91 -10.04
C LEU A 200 -6.30 9.21 -11.30
N ARG A 201 -6.82 8.85 -12.48
CA ARG A 201 -6.17 9.16 -13.76
C ARG A 201 -6.03 10.67 -13.97
N GLY A 202 -7.09 11.42 -13.65
CA GLY A 202 -7.09 12.89 -13.73
C GLY A 202 -6.11 13.54 -12.77
N GLN A 203 -6.02 13.02 -11.54
CA GLN A 203 -5.11 13.47 -10.50
C GLN A 203 -3.63 13.33 -10.93
N PHE A 204 -3.25 12.18 -11.47
CA PHE A 204 -1.88 11.90 -11.92
C PHE A 204 -1.68 12.10 -13.43
N SER A 205 -2.48 12.99 -14.05
CA SER A 205 -2.33 13.33 -15.46
C SER A 205 -1.00 14.04 -15.72
N LEU A 206 -0.27 13.58 -16.73
CA LEU A 206 0.96 14.25 -17.21
C LEU A 206 0.66 15.66 -17.78
N PHE A 207 -0.57 15.88 -18.28
CA PHE A 207 -1.05 17.17 -18.70
C PHE A 207 -2.00 17.75 -17.65
N PRO A 208 -1.51 18.63 -16.76
CA PRO A 208 -2.30 19.14 -15.63
C PRO A 208 -3.36 20.18 -16.05
N VAL A 209 -3.55 20.43 -17.34
CA VAL A 209 -4.51 21.42 -17.86
C VAL A 209 -5.82 20.73 -18.21
N PRO A 210 -6.97 21.18 -17.67
CA PRO A 210 -8.28 20.67 -18.04
C PRO A 210 -8.69 21.28 -19.41
N VAL A 211 -8.76 20.43 -20.43
CA VAL A 211 -9.24 20.80 -21.77
C VAL A 211 -10.45 19.95 -22.11
N THR A 212 -11.51 20.58 -22.57
CA THR A 212 -12.71 19.92 -23.08
C THR A 212 -13.10 20.53 -24.42
N THR A 213 -13.24 19.69 -25.42
CA THR A 213 -13.75 20.04 -26.75
C THR A 213 -15.02 19.21 -27.04
N PRO A 214 -15.80 19.52 -28.07
CA PRO A 214 -17.00 18.73 -28.41
C PRO A 214 -16.69 17.22 -28.62
N PHE A 215 -15.50 16.89 -29.12
CA PHE A 215 -15.13 15.52 -29.46
C PHE A 215 -14.11 14.87 -28.52
N TRP A 216 -13.50 15.62 -27.61
CA TRP A 216 -12.45 15.09 -26.74
C TRP A 216 -12.34 15.86 -25.42
N SER A 217 -12.06 15.13 -24.34
CA SER A 217 -11.74 15.70 -23.04
C SER A 217 -10.42 15.15 -22.53
N SER A 218 -9.56 16.03 -21.98
CA SER A 218 -8.32 15.60 -21.34
C SER A 218 -8.59 14.71 -20.14
N THR A 219 -7.60 13.88 -19.77
CA THR A 219 -7.68 13.00 -18.61
C THR A 219 -7.97 13.80 -17.34
N ARG A 220 -7.36 14.99 -17.19
CA ARG A 220 -7.63 15.88 -16.06
C ARG A 220 -9.08 16.37 -16.04
N SER A 221 -9.63 16.74 -17.19
CA SER A 221 -11.03 17.17 -17.31
C SER A 221 -12.01 16.06 -16.97
N LYS A 222 -11.72 14.81 -17.41
CA LYS A 222 -12.52 13.63 -17.04
C LYS A 222 -12.49 13.39 -15.53
N GLY A 223 -11.30 13.47 -14.91
CA GLY A 223 -11.17 13.32 -13.46
C GLY A 223 -11.93 14.37 -12.66
N LEU A 224 -11.91 15.65 -13.08
CA LEU A 224 -12.70 16.71 -12.42
C LEU A 224 -14.20 16.47 -12.53
N LYS A 225 -14.69 16.02 -13.70
CA LYS A 225 -16.10 15.61 -13.86
C LYS A 225 -16.44 14.42 -12.96
N ALA A 226 -15.53 13.46 -12.82
CA ALA A 226 -15.71 12.31 -11.96
C ALA A 226 -15.84 12.72 -10.48
N VAL A 227 -15.08 13.71 -10.01
CA VAL A 227 -15.24 14.26 -8.63
C VAL A 227 -16.65 14.78 -8.40
N SER A 228 -17.16 15.62 -9.29
CA SER A 228 -18.51 16.19 -9.15
C SER A 228 -19.57 15.08 -9.15
N ARG A 229 -19.40 14.07 -10.01
CA ARG A 229 -20.31 12.92 -10.06
C ARG A 229 -20.25 12.08 -8.79
N LEU A 230 -19.05 11.79 -8.29
CA LEU A 230 -18.85 11.05 -7.03
C LEU A 230 -19.46 11.81 -5.84
N GLN A 231 -19.25 13.11 -5.73
CA GLN A 231 -19.86 13.91 -4.67
C GLN A 231 -21.38 13.82 -4.66
N GLN A 232 -22.01 13.80 -5.83
CA GLN A 232 -23.45 13.63 -5.94
C GLN A 232 -23.87 12.22 -5.47
N ILE A 233 -23.25 11.17 -6.01
CA ILE A 233 -23.56 9.77 -5.64
C ILE A 233 -23.37 9.56 -4.15
N LEU A 234 -22.25 10.03 -3.59
CA LEU A 234 -21.93 9.84 -2.19
C LEU A 234 -22.93 10.58 -1.26
N LYS A 235 -23.34 11.81 -1.60
CA LYS A 235 -24.39 12.53 -0.85
C LYS A 235 -25.71 11.78 -0.87
N GLU A 236 -26.14 11.27 -2.02
CA GLU A 236 -27.36 10.47 -2.13
C GLU A 236 -27.26 9.17 -1.30
N ARG A 237 -26.11 8.50 -1.30
CA ARG A 237 -25.87 7.29 -0.48
C ARG A 237 -25.86 7.57 1.02
N VAL A 238 -25.23 8.64 1.45
CA VAL A 238 -25.26 9.08 2.86
C VAL A 238 -26.69 9.33 3.30
N HIS A 239 -27.45 10.08 2.52
CA HIS A 239 -28.84 10.38 2.82
C HIS A 239 -29.72 9.10 2.90
N LEU A 240 -29.62 8.23 1.91
CA LEU A 240 -30.35 6.94 1.91
C LEU A 240 -29.97 6.07 3.11
N SER A 241 -28.70 6.02 3.48
CA SER A 241 -28.26 5.24 4.62
C SER A 241 -28.74 5.80 5.96
N HIS A 242 -28.84 7.12 6.07
CA HIS A 242 -29.43 7.76 7.25
C HIS A 242 -30.91 7.45 7.39
N CYS A 243 -31.65 7.30 6.27
CA CYS A 243 -33.08 6.95 6.28
C CYS A 243 -33.33 5.45 6.56
N HIS A 244 -32.52 4.57 5.98
CA HIS A 244 -32.80 3.12 5.94
C HIS A 244 -31.81 2.24 6.72
N GLY A 245 -30.72 2.82 7.27
CA GLY A 245 -29.75 2.06 8.06
C GLY A 245 -28.95 1.01 7.25
N SER A 246 -28.81 1.19 5.94
CA SER A 246 -28.25 0.18 5.02
C SER A 246 -26.75 -0.04 5.15
N CYS A 247 -26.02 0.91 5.75
CA CYS A 247 -24.57 0.85 5.94
C CYS A 247 -24.20 1.17 7.39
N PRO A 248 -23.57 0.27 8.13
CA PRO A 248 -23.19 0.50 9.53
C PRO A 248 -22.31 1.74 9.70
N TYR A 249 -21.32 1.94 8.83
CA TYR A 249 -20.45 3.12 8.87
C TYR A 249 -21.25 4.40 8.74
N LEU A 250 -22.05 4.56 7.69
CA LEU A 250 -22.82 5.78 7.44
C LEU A 250 -23.87 6.01 8.54
N SER A 251 -24.57 4.95 8.96
CA SER A 251 -25.61 5.03 10.00
C SER A 251 -25.05 5.41 11.36
N GLY A 252 -23.84 4.96 11.68
CA GLY A 252 -23.14 5.29 12.92
C GLY A 252 -22.71 6.77 13.01
N HIS A 253 -22.68 7.47 11.88
CA HIS A 253 -22.15 8.84 11.77
C HIS A 253 -23.20 9.90 11.45
N ARG A 254 -24.45 9.69 11.85
CA ARG A 254 -25.58 10.65 11.64
C ARG A 254 -25.35 12.04 12.23
N HIS A 255 -24.42 12.20 13.17
CA HIS A 255 -24.05 13.48 13.75
C HIS A 255 -23.14 14.33 12.84
N ILE A 256 -22.59 13.74 11.78
CA ILE A 256 -21.76 14.44 10.80
C ILE A 256 -22.67 14.92 9.67
N ASN A 257 -22.46 16.14 9.24
CA ASN A 257 -23.15 16.72 8.07
C ASN A 257 -22.88 15.84 6.83
N ASP A 258 -23.93 15.59 6.03
CA ASP A 258 -23.89 14.72 4.84
C ASP A 258 -22.79 15.09 3.84
N VAL A 259 -22.50 16.39 3.68
CA VAL A 259 -21.44 16.87 2.78
C VAL A 259 -20.05 16.45 3.28
N ASN A 260 -19.81 16.60 4.57
CA ASN A 260 -18.53 16.21 5.18
C ASN A 260 -18.36 14.69 5.16
N LEU A 261 -19.41 13.94 5.50
CA LEU A 261 -19.37 12.50 5.48
C LEU A 261 -19.16 11.96 4.05
N ALA A 262 -19.80 12.57 3.04
CA ALA A 262 -19.55 12.25 1.64
C ALA A 262 -18.10 12.54 1.22
N SER A 263 -17.50 13.63 1.72
CA SER A 263 -16.10 13.96 1.47
C SER A 263 -15.13 12.94 2.11
N HIS A 264 -15.46 12.46 3.31
CA HIS A 264 -14.72 11.35 3.95
C HIS A 264 -14.80 10.07 3.11
N CYS A 265 -16.01 9.68 2.69
CA CYS A 265 -16.21 8.52 1.84
C CYS A 265 -15.48 8.64 0.51
N LEU A 266 -15.43 9.83 -0.09
CA LEU A 266 -14.69 10.08 -1.33
C LEU A 266 -13.20 9.71 -1.17
N LEU A 267 -12.59 10.08 -0.05
CA LEU A 267 -11.21 9.77 0.25
C LEU A 267 -11.00 8.28 0.59
N PHE A 268 -11.83 7.73 1.48
CA PHE A 268 -11.69 6.35 1.95
C PHE A 268 -11.95 5.31 0.87
N THR A 269 -12.86 5.58 -0.07
CA THR A 269 -13.12 4.71 -1.24
C THR A 269 -12.31 5.09 -2.47
N SER A 270 -11.26 5.89 -2.32
CA SER A 270 -10.46 6.33 -3.47
C SER A 270 -9.70 5.18 -4.13
N SER A 271 -9.52 5.28 -5.44
CA SER A 271 -8.80 4.28 -6.22
C SER A 271 -7.34 4.09 -5.77
N ILE A 272 -6.71 5.12 -5.14
CA ILE A 272 -5.37 4.96 -4.59
C ILE A 272 -5.37 4.05 -3.36
N VAL A 273 -6.38 4.17 -2.49
CA VAL A 273 -6.55 3.28 -1.32
C VAL A 273 -6.80 1.85 -1.79
N ASN A 274 -7.72 1.65 -2.74
CA ASN A 274 -7.98 0.34 -3.31
C ASN A 274 -6.71 -0.30 -3.89
N LYS A 275 -5.92 0.44 -4.68
CA LYS A 275 -4.67 -0.06 -5.26
C LYS A 275 -3.61 -0.38 -4.20
N ALA A 276 -3.55 0.39 -3.12
CA ALA A 276 -2.63 0.12 -2.03
C ALA A 276 -2.99 -1.20 -1.31
N ILE A 277 -4.28 -1.41 -1.01
CA ILE A 277 -4.76 -2.66 -0.40
C ILE A 277 -4.49 -3.84 -1.33
N SER A 278 -4.82 -3.72 -2.62
CA SER A 278 -4.61 -4.77 -3.62
C SER A 278 -3.14 -5.15 -3.77
N SER A 279 -2.25 -4.16 -3.73
CA SER A 279 -0.81 -4.36 -3.78
C SER A 279 -0.30 -5.14 -2.56
N LEU A 280 -0.70 -4.71 -1.36
CA LEU A 280 -0.32 -5.39 -0.11
C LEU A 280 -0.86 -6.82 -0.07
N LEU A 281 -2.13 -7.01 -0.40
CA LEU A 281 -2.75 -8.33 -0.49
C LEU A 281 -2.01 -9.23 -1.48
N THR A 282 -1.65 -8.72 -2.66
CA THR A 282 -0.94 -9.52 -3.66
C THR A 282 0.42 -9.98 -3.14
N ALA A 283 1.22 -9.07 -2.60
CA ALA A 283 2.52 -9.42 -2.02
C ALA A 283 2.37 -10.39 -0.83
N TYR A 284 1.36 -10.19 0.01
CA TYR A 284 1.09 -11.02 1.16
C TYR A 284 0.67 -12.45 0.77
N MET A 285 -0.23 -12.60 -0.20
CA MET A 285 -0.65 -13.91 -0.71
C MET A 285 0.51 -14.64 -1.41
N LEU A 286 1.33 -13.92 -2.19
CA LEU A 286 2.53 -14.52 -2.78
C LEU A 286 3.48 -15.04 -1.71
N ASN A 287 3.73 -14.27 -0.65
CA ASN A 287 4.60 -14.71 0.45
C ASN A 287 4.04 -15.92 1.20
N ILE A 288 2.72 -16.02 1.38
CA ILE A 288 2.09 -17.18 2.05
C ILE A 288 2.17 -18.44 1.18
N PHE A 289 1.84 -18.35 -0.09
CA PHE A 289 1.62 -19.52 -0.93
C PHE A 289 2.86 -19.94 -1.72
N LEU A 290 3.72 -18.99 -2.09
CA LEU A 290 4.94 -19.24 -2.85
C LEU A 290 6.21 -19.05 -2.00
N GLY A 291 6.08 -18.52 -0.78
CA GLY A 291 7.17 -18.49 0.19
C GLY A 291 7.42 -19.86 0.81
N GLU A 292 8.68 -20.17 1.08
CA GLU A 292 9.09 -21.46 1.62
C GLU A 292 9.83 -21.30 2.96
N ASN A 293 9.68 -22.32 3.80
CA ASN A 293 10.49 -22.55 4.98
C ASN A 293 11.01 -24.00 4.94
N GLU A 294 12.32 -24.17 4.82
CA GLU A 294 12.97 -25.50 4.78
C GLU A 294 12.36 -26.45 3.72
N GLY A 295 12.03 -25.92 2.54
CA GLY A 295 11.43 -26.67 1.44
C GLY A 295 9.92 -26.94 1.55
N GLN A 296 9.25 -26.40 2.58
CA GLN A 296 7.82 -26.47 2.74
C GLN A 296 7.19 -25.10 2.50
N SER A 297 6.07 -25.05 1.76
CA SER A 297 5.34 -23.79 1.59
C SER A 297 4.79 -23.26 2.93
N LEU A 298 4.80 -21.94 3.12
CA LEU A 298 4.27 -21.33 4.33
C LEU A 298 2.76 -21.60 4.49
N ALA A 299 1.99 -21.71 3.39
CA ALA A 299 0.58 -22.10 3.45
C ALA A 299 0.40 -23.50 4.06
N SER A 300 1.23 -24.46 3.66
CA SER A 300 1.20 -25.80 4.23
C SER A 300 1.60 -25.81 5.71
N LEU A 301 2.62 -25.05 6.08
CA LEU A 301 3.04 -24.89 7.46
C LEU A 301 1.91 -24.27 8.32
N LEU A 302 1.25 -23.22 7.82
CA LEU A 302 0.14 -22.56 8.51
C LEU A 302 -1.02 -23.54 8.80
N ARG A 303 -1.34 -24.44 7.87
CA ARG A 303 -2.44 -25.44 8.04
C ARG A 303 -2.14 -26.45 9.13
N GLN A 304 -0.88 -26.73 9.42
CA GLN A 304 -0.46 -27.68 10.46
C GLN A 304 -0.58 -27.12 11.87
N HIS A 305 -0.70 -25.80 12.02
CA HIS A 305 -0.74 -25.17 13.34
C HIS A 305 -2.16 -24.85 13.82
N PRO A 306 -2.41 -24.90 15.14
CA PRO A 306 -3.66 -24.46 15.76
C PRO A 306 -3.95 -22.98 15.46
N SER A 307 -5.23 -22.60 15.44
CA SER A 307 -5.70 -21.26 15.06
C SER A 307 -4.94 -20.10 15.73
N LYS A 308 -4.67 -20.19 17.03
CA LYS A 308 -3.95 -19.12 17.75
C LYS A 308 -2.51 -18.93 17.25
N ILE A 309 -1.78 -20.02 17.01
CA ILE A 309 -0.40 -19.96 16.50
C ILE A 309 -0.45 -19.48 15.06
N ARG A 310 -1.36 -19.98 14.24
CA ARG A 310 -1.56 -19.59 12.85
C ARG A 310 -1.83 -18.08 12.71
N GLN A 311 -2.66 -17.50 13.58
CA GLN A 311 -2.90 -16.06 13.59
C GLN A 311 -1.62 -15.25 13.88
N ALA A 312 -0.81 -15.69 14.85
CA ALA A 312 0.48 -15.04 15.12
C ALA A 312 1.44 -15.14 13.93
N MET A 313 1.50 -16.31 13.26
CA MET A 313 2.29 -16.50 12.04
C MET A 313 1.80 -15.61 10.91
N LEU A 314 0.50 -15.59 10.62
CA LEU A 314 -0.10 -14.73 9.60
C LEU A 314 0.21 -13.25 9.87
N ARG A 315 0.10 -12.81 11.12
CA ARG A 315 0.46 -11.44 11.50
C ARG A 315 1.92 -11.14 11.24
N SER A 316 2.84 -12.04 11.60
CA SER A 316 4.28 -11.85 11.38
C SER A 316 4.63 -11.81 9.88
N ILE A 317 4.03 -12.69 9.07
CA ILE A 317 4.17 -12.68 7.61
C ILE A 317 3.66 -11.36 7.01
N LEU A 318 2.52 -10.84 7.51
CA LEU A 318 1.97 -9.57 7.06
C LEU A 318 2.90 -8.40 7.36
N LEU A 319 3.39 -8.28 8.59
CA LEU A 319 4.31 -7.21 9.00
C LEU A 319 5.63 -7.26 8.21
N GLU A 320 6.15 -8.45 7.93
CA GLU A 320 7.34 -8.62 7.08
C GLU A 320 7.06 -8.26 5.62
N THR A 321 5.86 -8.56 5.14
CA THR A 321 5.41 -8.14 3.81
C THR A 321 5.29 -6.61 3.73
N GLU A 322 4.67 -5.97 4.71
CA GLU A 322 4.58 -4.51 4.84
C GLU A 322 5.97 -3.86 4.81
N ARG A 323 6.91 -4.44 5.53
CA ARG A 323 8.30 -3.95 5.59
C ARG A 323 8.99 -4.01 4.23
N LEU A 324 8.93 -5.14 3.55
CA LEU A 324 9.66 -5.36 2.29
C LEU A 324 8.94 -4.81 1.06
N SER A 325 7.61 -4.80 1.07
CA SER A 325 6.77 -4.41 -0.06
C SER A 325 5.73 -3.37 0.36
N PRO A 326 6.14 -2.20 0.91
CA PRO A 326 5.21 -1.17 1.32
C PRO A 326 4.42 -0.67 0.10
N PRO A 327 3.08 -0.67 0.12
CA PRO A 327 2.27 -0.23 -1.02
C PRO A 327 2.58 1.20 -1.45
N VAL A 328 2.82 2.08 -0.48
CA VAL A 328 3.30 3.45 -0.69
C VAL A 328 4.77 3.49 -0.32
N ILE A 329 5.62 3.63 -1.33
CA ILE A 329 7.08 3.52 -1.16
C ILE A 329 7.74 4.73 -0.52
N GLY A 330 7.00 5.82 -0.36
CA GLY A 330 7.50 7.03 0.28
C GLY A 330 6.50 8.17 0.27
N VAL A 331 6.78 9.18 1.08
CA VAL A 331 5.96 10.38 1.22
C VAL A 331 6.81 11.64 1.09
N MET A 332 6.20 12.69 0.56
CA MET A 332 6.85 13.98 0.39
C MET A 332 6.49 14.94 1.53
N ARG A 333 7.45 15.77 1.92
CA ARG A 333 7.28 16.90 2.83
C ARG A 333 7.95 18.12 2.25
N ARG A 334 7.41 19.29 2.53
CA ARG A 334 8.05 20.59 2.28
C ARG A 334 8.82 21.02 3.51
N VAL A 335 10.02 21.51 3.31
CA VAL A 335 10.82 22.16 4.35
C VAL A 335 10.44 23.64 4.41
N ALA A 336 9.84 24.07 5.53
CA ALA A 336 9.38 25.44 5.71
C ALA A 336 10.53 26.39 6.15
N HIS A 337 11.50 25.88 6.87
CA HIS A 337 12.69 26.58 7.37
C HIS A 337 13.93 25.76 7.09
N ASP A 338 15.12 26.40 7.02
CA ASP A 338 16.38 25.68 6.84
C ASP A 338 16.54 24.60 7.93
N VAL A 339 16.85 23.39 7.50
CA VAL A 339 17.00 22.22 8.36
C VAL A 339 18.36 21.58 8.15
N THR A 340 19.01 21.23 9.25
CA THR A 340 20.21 20.42 9.22
C THR A 340 19.84 18.99 9.67
N LEU A 341 20.01 18.05 8.77
CA LEU A 341 19.95 16.62 9.09
C LEU A 341 21.34 16.18 9.49
N LYS A 342 21.52 15.78 10.74
CA LYS A 342 22.79 15.27 11.24
C LYS A 342 23.04 13.89 10.67
N GLY A 343 24.30 13.55 10.45
CA GLY A 343 24.69 12.20 10.08
C GLY A 343 24.18 11.16 11.08
N VAL A 344 23.91 9.98 10.59
CA VAL A 344 23.38 8.86 11.41
C VAL A 344 24.47 8.19 12.21
N MET A 345 25.72 8.32 11.76
CA MET A 345 26.92 7.75 12.38
C MET A 345 27.87 8.86 12.81
N ASP A 346 28.72 8.57 13.80
CA ASP A 346 29.79 9.47 14.21
C ASP A 346 30.74 9.70 13.04
N GLY A 347 30.97 10.97 12.71
CA GLY A 347 31.80 11.37 11.57
C GLY A 347 31.05 11.67 10.26
N ASP A 348 29.79 11.39 10.15
CA ASP A 348 28.98 11.76 8.98
C ASP A 348 28.83 13.29 8.87
N SER A 349 29.04 13.83 7.67
CA SER A 349 28.79 15.24 7.41
C SER A 349 27.29 15.56 7.46
N PRO A 350 26.88 16.66 8.12
CA PRO A 350 25.48 17.05 8.15
C PRO A 350 24.99 17.50 6.78
N SER A 351 23.73 17.14 6.44
CA SER A 351 23.08 17.61 5.23
C SER A 351 22.18 18.81 5.53
N ILE A 352 22.49 19.95 4.92
CA ILE A 352 21.67 21.17 5.03
C ILE A 352 20.60 21.16 3.93
N ILE A 353 19.34 21.27 4.31
CA ILE A 353 18.22 21.36 3.38
C ILE A 353 17.60 22.74 3.51
N PRO A 354 17.69 23.57 2.46
CA PRO A 354 17.14 24.93 2.48
C PRO A 354 15.61 24.95 2.56
N ALA A 355 15.09 26.00 3.16
CA ALA A 355 13.66 26.33 3.12
C ALA A 355 13.14 26.32 1.67
N GLY A 356 11.93 25.84 1.47
CA GLY A 356 11.33 25.76 0.14
C GLY A 356 11.78 24.57 -0.70
N HIS A 357 12.68 23.72 -0.21
CA HIS A 357 12.98 22.43 -0.83
C HIS A 357 11.99 21.35 -0.36
N ASP A 358 11.85 20.29 -1.14
CA ASP A 358 11.05 19.14 -0.79
C ASP A 358 11.94 18.00 -0.26
N ILE A 359 11.45 17.24 0.72
CA ILE A 359 12.05 15.99 1.16
C ILE A 359 11.14 14.86 0.74
N TRP A 360 11.70 13.81 0.14
CA TRP A 360 10.98 12.57 -0.11
C TRP A 360 11.56 11.46 0.76
N LEU A 361 10.74 10.95 1.69
CA LEU A 361 11.10 9.87 2.59
C LEU A 361 10.89 8.54 1.88
N TYR A 362 11.97 7.80 1.62
CA TYR A 362 11.94 6.58 0.83
C TYR A 362 11.86 5.34 1.72
N PHE A 363 10.65 4.87 1.96
CA PHE A 363 10.36 3.78 2.90
C PHE A 363 10.91 2.42 2.46
N SER A 364 10.90 2.11 1.17
CA SER A 364 11.39 0.82 0.67
C SER A 364 12.85 0.56 1.03
N LYS A 365 13.71 1.58 1.03
CA LYS A 365 15.10 1.47 1.46
C LYS A 365 15.22 1.56 2.98
N ALA A 366 14.51 2.51 3.59
CA ALA A 366 14.53 2.68 5.05
C ALA A 366 14.12 1.41 5.79
N ASN A 367 13.10 0.70 5.30
CA ASN A 367 12.66 -0.58 5.86
C ASN A 367 13.69 -1.72 5.67
N ARG A 368 14.77 -1.52 4.91
CA ARG A 368 15.88 -2.46 4.71
C ARG A 368 17.16 -2.03 5.40
N ASP A 369 17.04 -1.29 6.48
CA ASP A 369 18.17 -0.83 7.29
C ASP A 369 18.64 -1.95 8.24
N GLU A 370 19.88 -2.44 8.03
CA GLU A 370 20.48 -3.52 8.83
C GLU A 370 20.73 -3.11 10.30
N THR A 371 20.76 -1.82 10.59
CA THR A 371 20.90 -1.35 11.98
C THR A 371 19.61 -1.53 12.80
N VAL A 372 18.48 -1.78 12.11
CA VAL A 372 17.16 -1.98 12.73
C VAL A 372 16.68 -3.41 12.52
N PHE A 373 16.82 -3.93 11.32
CA PHE A 373 16.32 -5.25 10.94
C PHE A 373 17.48 -6.17 10.56
N LYS A 374 17.78 -7.15 11.37
CA LYS A 374 18.80 -8.16 11.03
C LYS A 374 18.42 -8.91 9.76
N ASN A 375 19.36 -9.09 8.81
CA ASN A 375 19.08 -9.63 7.48
C ASN A 375 17.95 -8.85 6.77
N ALA A 376 18.08 -7.52 6.75
CA ALA A 376 17.03 -6.59 6.36
C ALA A 376 16.57 -6.75 4.90
N ALA A 377 17.43 -7.22 4.00
CA ALA A 377 17.09 -7.46 2.60
C ALA A 377 16.25 -8.73 2.37
N SER A 378 16.29 -9.68 3.32
CA SER A 378 15.67 -10.99 3.21
C SER A 378 14.27 -11.01 3.83
N PHE A 379 13.37 -11.81 3.24
CA PHE A 379 12.08 -12.11 3.82
C PHE A 379 12.25 -13.15 4.95
N VAL A 380 11.91 -12.77 6.19
CA VAL A 380 11.99 -13.62 7.37
C VAL A 380 10.60 -13.71 7.99
N TRP A 381 9.85 -14.75 7.61
CA TRP A 381 8.42 -14.90 7.92
C TRP A 381 8.08 -14.82 9.43
N ASN A 382 9.01 -15.23 10.29
CA ASN A 382 8.80 -15.26 11.75
C ASN A 382 9.54 -14.13 12.50
N ARG A 383 10.00 -13.08 11.80
CA ARG A 383 10.74 -11.96 12.39
C ARG A 383 9.98 -11.35 13.56
N PHE A 384 8.73 -11.02 13.35
CA PHE A 384 7.87 -10.33 14.31
C PHE A 384 7.24 -11.27 15.36
N MET A 385 7.50 -12.57 15.29
CA MET A 385 7.22 -13.52 16.36
C MET A 385 8.39 -13.65 17.35
N LYS A 386 9.61 -13.32 16.92
CA LYS A 386 10.83 -13.43 17.72
C LYS A 386 11.22 -12.13 18.38
N GLU A 387 10.84 -11.00 17.80
CA GLU A 387 11.27 -9.66 18.19
C GLU A 387 10.06 -8.72 18.27
N ASP A 388 9.29 -8.81 19.37
CA ASP A 388 8.10 -7.98 19.62
C ASP A 388 8.40 -6.47 19.56
N SER A 389 9.62 -6.06 19.93
CA SER A 389 10.05 -4.66 19.86
C SER A 389 10.03 -4.05 18.46
N LEU A 390 10.02 -4.88 17.41
CA LEU A 390 9.99 -4.44 16.01
C LEU A 390 8.58 -4.29 15.43
N GLU A 391 7.52 -4.66 16.15
CA GLU A 391 6.16 -4.69 15.63
C GLU A 391 5.71 -3.36 14.99
N ASN A 392 6.16 -2.24 15.54
CA ASN A 392 5.84 -0.91 15.05
C ASN A 392 7.04 -0.22 14.36
N ALA A 393 8.05 -0.99 13.98
CA ALA A 393 9.22 -0.44 13.32
C ALA A 393 9.02 -0.21 11.81
N GLY A 394 8.11 -0.93 11.16
CA GLY A 394 7.85 -0.79 9.73
C GLY A 394 7.24 0.57 9.36
N LEU A 395 7.73 1.19 8.28
CA LEU A 395 7.26 2.50 7.79
C LEU A 395 6.18 2.41 6.70
N ALA A 396 5.60 1.24 6.46
CA ALA A 396 4.61 1.06 5.38
C ALA A 396 3.37 1.97 5.52
N PHE A 397 2.99 2.30 6.73
CA PHE A 397 1.89 3.21 7.06
C PHE A 397 2.36 4.60 7.54
N GLY A 398 3.65 4.91 7.34
CA GLY A 398 4.26 6.12 7.88
C GLY A 398 4.56 6.02 9.37
N ASP A 399 4.72 7.17 10.05
CA ASP A 399 4.95 7.28 11.48
C ASP A 399 4.51 8.68 11.98
N GLY A 400 4.47 8.86 13.30
CA GLY A 400 4.16 10.14 13.95
C GLY A 400 2.75 10.66 13.69
N ALA A 401 2.60 11.98 13.68
CA ALA A 401 1.30 12.63 13.56
C ALA A 401 0.50 12.23 12.32
N LYS A 402 1.17 11.91 11.22
CA LYS A 402 0.55 11.51 9.95
C LYS A 402 0.55 10.00 9.70
N TYR A 403 0.69 9.19 10.75
CA TYR A 403 0.51 7.74 10.66
C TYR A 403 -0.86 7.38 10.07
N CYS A 404 -0.92 6.37 9.21
CA CYS A 404 -2.12 6.02 8.45
C CYS A 404 -3.31 5.70 9.35
N LEU A 405 -4.43 6.33 9.08
CA LEU A 405 -5.67 6.15 9.83
C LEU A 405 -6.29 4.76 9.62
N GLY A 406 -6.09 4.18 8.45
CA GLY A 406 -6.69 2.90 8.05
C GLY A 406 -5.82 1.67 8.31
N ASN A 407 -4.69 1.80 9.03
CA ASN A 407 -3.74 0.70 9.22
C ASN A 407 -4.40 -0.56 9.81
N ASP A 408 -5.17 -0.42 10.88
CA ASP A 408 -5.80 -1.55 11.57
C ASP A 408 -6.86 -2.22 10.69
N LEU A 409 -7.69 -1.43 10.00
CA LEU A 409 -8.67 -1.95 9.05
C LEU A 409 -8.01 -2.73 7.91
N VAL A 410 -6.95 -2.18 7.31
CA VAL A 410 -6.23 -2.82 6.20
C VAL A 410 -5.57 -4.13 6.67
N ARG A 411 -4.91 -4.12 7.83
CA ARG A 411 -4.31 -5.32 8.42
C ARG A 411 -5.37 -6.39 8.68
N GLN A 412 -6.50 -5.99 9.23
CA GLN A 412 -7.62 -6.92 9.46
C GLN A 412 -8.14 -7.53 8.16
N ILE A 413 -8.36 -6.72 7.11
CA ILE A 413 -8.76 -7.22 5.80
C ILE A 413 -7.75 -8.26 5.30
N CYS A 414 -6.46 -7.96 5.36
CA CYS A 414 -5.40 -8.88 4.94
C CYS A 414 -5.41 -10.19 5.73
N LEU A 415 -5.52 -10.12 7.06
CA LEU A 415 -5.53 -11.28 7.94
C LEU A 415 -6.75 -12.17 7.69
N ILE A 416 -7.94 -11.59 7.54
CA ILE A 416 -9.17 -12.35 7.27
C ILE A 416 -9.06 -13.08 5.94
N VAL A 417 -8.65 -12.40 4.87
CA VAL A 417 -8.52 -13.01 3.55
C VAL A 417 -7.53 -14.16 3.58
N ALA A 418 -6.35 -13.95 4.16
CA ALA A 418 -5.34 -14.99 4.26
C ALA A 418 -5.84 -16.20 5.06
N GLN A 419 -6.54 -15.96 6.17
CA GLN A 419 -7.15 -17.01 6.98
C GLN A 419 -8.16 -17.83 6.16
N GLU A 420 -9.10 -17.16 5.48
CA GLU A 420 -10.12 -17.82 4.64
C GLU A 420 -9.48 -18.64 3.50
N PHE A 421 -8.42 -18.13 2.86
CA PHE A 421 -7.71 -18.88 1.83
C PHE A 421 -6.96 -20.10 2.39
N VAL A 422 -6.27 -19.96 3.52
CA VAL A 422 -5.58 -21.07 4.18
C VAL A 422 -6.57 -22.14 4.64
N ASP A 423 -7.70 -21.73 5.22
CA ASP A 423 -8.74 -22.64 5.71
C ASP A 423 -9.52 -23.35 4.58
N SER A 424 -9.63 -22.72 3.41
CA SER A 424 -10.28 -23.33 2.25
C SER A 424 -9.50 -24.51 1.65
N GLY A 425 -8.23 -24.67 2.01
CA GLY A 425 -7.36 -25.70 1.43
C GLY A 425 -6.84 -25.37 0.02
N ILE A 426 -7.29 -24.28 -0.60
CA ILE A 426 -6.83 -23.86 -1.93
C ILE A 426 -5.36 -23.51 -1.86
N ASP A 427 -4.57 -23.99 -2.84
CA ASP A 427 -3.19 -23.58 -3.05
C ASP A 427 -3.05 -22.68 -4.27
N LEU A 428 -2.11 -21.74 -4.17
CA LEU A 428 -1.63 -20.95 -5.30
C LEU A 428 -0.21 -21.40 -5.62
N THR A 429 0.06 -21.70 -6.89
CA THR A 429 1.38 -22.17 -7.33
C THR A 429 1.90 -21.34 -8.49
N GLY A 430 3.23 -21.24 -8.58
CA GLY A 430 3.91 -20.63 -9.73
C GLY A 430 4.04 -21.55 -10.95
N ASP A 431 3.54 -22.78 -10.84
CA ASP A 431 3.52 -23.76 -11.92
C ASP A 431 2.39 -23.42 -12.92
N ILE A 432 2.72 -22.52 -13.84
CA ILE A 432 1.78 -21.97 -14.81
C ILE A 432 1.90 -22.75 -16.11
N GLN A 433 0.77 -23.24 -16.61
CA GLN A 433 0.70 -23.76 -17.96
C GLN A 433 0.49 -22.57 -18.92
N ALA A 434 1.42 -22.42 -19.86
CA ALA A 434 1.23 -21.47 -20.93
C ALA A 434 0.06 -21.92 -21.81
N GLU A 435 -0.82 -20.99 -22.19
CA GLU A 435 -1.97 -21.26 -23.05
C GLU A 435 -1.85 -20.54 -24.40
N GLY A 436 -2.49 -21.09 -25.42
CA GLY A 436 -2.57 -20.48 -26.74
C GLY A 436 -1.24 -20.29 -27.45
N LEU A 437 -1.05 -19.15 -28.11
CA LEU A 437 0.16 -18.83 -28.88
C LEU A 437 1.43 -18.84 -28.06
N LYS A 438 1.37 -18.50 -26.77
CA LYS A 438 2.53 -18.52 -25.84
C LYS A 438 3.01 -19.94 -25.58
N ALA A 439 2.09 -20.90 -25.40
CA ALA A 439 2.44 -22.32 -25.26
C ALA A 439 3.09 -22.85 -26.55
N TRP A 440 2.56 -22.46 -27.70
CA TRP A 440 3.10 -22.84 -29.00
C TRP A 440 4.51 -22.29 -29.23
N LEU A 441 4.81 -21.08 -28.72
CA LEU A 441 6.14 -20.46 -28.80
C LEU A 441 7.13 -21.01 -27.75
N GLY A 442 6.73 -22.00 -26.92
CA GLY A 442 7.60 -22.58 -25.89
C GLY A 442 7.91 -21.61 -24.74
N TRP A 443 7.09 -20.57 -24.55
CA TRP A 443 7.30 -19.63 -23.47
C TRP A 443 6.92 -20.25 -22.12
N VAL A 444 7.89 -20.33 -21.21
CA VAL A 444 7.68 -20.80 -19.83
C VAL A 444 7.67 -19.59 -18.93
N PRO A 445 6.55 -19.28 -18.27
CA PRO A 445 6.51 -18.18 -17.30
C PRO A 445 7.44 -18.49 -16.13
N ASN A 446 8.40 -17.62 -15.90
CA ASN A 446 9.21 -17.68 -14.68
C ASN A 446 8.48 -16.89 -13.58
N VAL A 447 7.83 -17.59 -12.67
CA VAL A 447 7.15 -17.00 -11.52
C VAL A 447 8.03 -17.21 -10.29
N ASP A 448 9.12 -16.43 -10.19
CA ASP A 448 9.85 -16.32 -8.93
C ASP A 448 9.10 -15.34 -8.01
N PRO A 449 8.60 -15.81 -6.84
CA PRO A 449 7.89 -14.94 -5.88
C PRO A 449 8.72 -13.74 -5.45
N ALA A 450 10.03 -13.91 -5.31
CA ALA A 450 10.93 -12.84 -4.89
C ALA A 450 11.07 -11.77 -5.99
N VAL A 451 11.04 -12.15 -7.26
CA VAL A 451 11.08 -11.22 -8.40
C VAL A 451 9.74 -10.53 -8.56
N LEU A 452 8.62 -11.26 -8.46
CA LEU A 452 7.29 -10.69 -8.57
C LEU A 452 7.00 -9.64 -7.48
N ALA A 453 7.45 -9.90 -6.25
CA ALA A 453 7.29 -8.95 -5.15
C ALA A 453 8.14 -7.67 -5.37
N ARG A 454 9.22 -7.74 -6.14
CA ARG A 454 10.12 -6.62 -6.45
C ARG A 454 9.83 -5.92 -7.77
N ASP A 455 9.33 -6.64 -8.78
CA ASP A 455 9.02 -6.07 -10.09
C ASP A 455 7.65 -5.39 -10.10
N MET A 456 7.52 -4.35 -9.30
CA MET A 456 6.31 -3.54 -9.22
C MET A 456 6.53 -2.15 -9.77
N LYS A 457 5.52 -1.61 -10.44
CA LYS A 457 5.45 -0.21 -10.81
C LYS A 457 5.15 0.62 -9.56
N GLN A 458 6.10 1.42 -9.12
CA GLN A 458 6.12 1.94 -7.76
C GLN A 458 5.25 3.18 -7.50
N LEU A 459 4.93 3.98 -8.51
CA LEU A 459 4.14 5.21 -8.31
C LEU A 459 2.79 5.16 -9.05
N PRO A 460 1.71 5.75 -8.49
CA PRO A 460 1.58 6.40 -7.18
C PRO A 460 1.56 5.44 -5.99
N CYS A 461 1.28 4.16 -6.21
CA CYS A 461 1.50 3.07 -5.27
C CYS A 461 2.00 1.84 -6.03
N GLN A 462 2.64 0.92 -5.32
CA GLN A 462 3.17 -0.31 -5.92
C GLN A 462 2.05 -1.10 -6.60
N ARG A 463 2.33 -1.59 -7.79
CA ARG A 463 1.47 -2.51 -8.55
C ARG A 463 2.33 -3.31 -9.50
N PRO A 464 1.94 -4.53 -9.87
CA PRO A 464 2.69 -5.34 -10.82
C PRO A 464 2.86 -4.60 -12.16
N ARG A 465 4.05 -4.70 -12.75
CA ARG A 465 4.32 -4.20 -14.11
C ARG A 465 3.64 -5.07 -15.15
N GLU A 466 3.64 -6.37 -14.89
CA GLU A 466 3.03 -7.40 -15.72
C GLU A 466 1.97 -8.18 -14.93
N PRO A 467 1.09 -8.93 -15.61
CA PRO A 467 0.12 -9.77 -14.93
C PRO A 467 0.78 -10.78 -13.98
N VAL A 468 0.41 -10.75 -12.70
CA VAL A 468 0.84 -11.73 -11.70
C VAL A 468 -0.02 -12.97 -11.86
N THR A 469 0.39 -13.87 -12.74
CA THR A 469 -0.36 -15.10 -13.01
C THR A 469 0.07 -16.18 -12.04
N VAL A 470 -0.89 -16.81 -11.39
CA VAL A 470 -0.71 -17.98 -10.53
C VAL A 470 -1.72 -19.06 -10.92
N ARG A 471 -1.37 -20.32 -10.67
CA ARG A 471 -2.29 -21.45 -10.83
C ARG A 471 -2.96 -21.75 -9.50
N ILE A 472 -4.28 -21.89 -9.54
CA ILE A 472 -5.07 -22.38 -8.41
C ILE A 472 -5.01 -23.91 -8.44
N ARG A 473 -4.80 -24.52 -7.29
CA ARG A 473 -4.96 -25.96 -7.03
C ARG A 473 -5.99 -26.16 -5.94
N ILE A 474 -6.95 -27.01 -6.21
CA ILE A 474 -8.00 -27.39 -5.25
C ILE A 474 -7.60 -28.72 -4.61
N PRO A 475 -7.72 -28.88 -3.28
CA PRO A 475 -7.48 -30.17 -2.66
C PRO A 475 -8.49 -31.21 -3.21
N PRO A 476 -8.08 -32.48 -3.42
CA PRO A 476 -8.99 -33.54 -3.82
C PRO A 476 -10.14 -33.61 -2.81
N SER A 477 -11.37 -33.74 -3.31
CA SER A 477 -12.53 -33.87 -2.43
C SER A 477 -12.42 -35.16 -1.64
N ALA A 478 -12.76 -35.14 -0.36
CA ALA A 478 -12.74 -36.32 0.51
C ALA A 478 -13.66 -37.48 0.00
N SER A 479 -14.51 -37.18 -1.00
CA SER A 479 -15.37 -38.17 -1.66
C SER A 479 -14.69 -39.02 -2.73
N ASP A 480 -13.51 -38.62 -3.22
CA ASP A 480 -12.82 -39.33 -4.30
C ASP A 480 -11.89 -40.46 -3.79
N GLY A 481 -11.82 -40.65 -2.48
CA GLY A 481 -10.96 -41.63 -1.81
C GLY A 481 -11.60 -42.99 -1.53
N GLU A 482 -12.91 -43.23 -1.79
CA GLU A 482 -13.64 -44.47 -1.41
C GLU A 482 -13.90 -45.45 -2.57
N GLU A 483 -13.42 -45.21 -3.78
CA GLU A 483 -13.58 -46.19 -4.89
C GLU A 483 -12.27 -46.87 -5.32
N SER A 484 -11.62 -47.57 -4.42
CA SER A 484 -10.73 -48.67 -4.81
C SER A 484 -10.53 -49.69 -3.68
N SER A 485 -11.61 -50.31 -3.20
CA SER A 485 -11.47 -51.60 -2.56
C SER A 485 -11.40 -52.70 -3.63
N PRO A 486 -10.33 -53.50 -3.69
CA PRO A 486 -10.25 -54.62 -4.60
C PRO A 486 -11.31 -55.66 -4.14
N ARG A 487 -12.32 -55.94 -4.99
CA ARG A 487 -13.19 -57.10 -4.80
C ARG A 487 -12.31 -58.35 -4.84
N ILE A 488 -12.08 -58.95 -3.69
CA ILE A 488 -11.54 -60.30 -3.59
C ILE A 488 -12.62 -61.23 -4.10
N SER A 489 -12.49 -61.77 -5.30
CA SER A 489 -13.31 -62.87 -5.81
C SER A 489 -12.83 -64.12 -5.13
N LEU A 490 -13.63 -64.62 -4.18
CA LEU A 490 -13.53 -66.01 -3.72
C LEU A 490 -14.19 -66.88 -4.79
N HIS A 491 -13.35 -67.64 -5.54
CA HIS A 491 -13.80 -68.83 -6.24
C HIS A 491 -13.59 -70.00 -5.32
N ALA A 492 -14.70 -70.69 -5.05
CA ALA A 492 -14.77 -72.03 -4.47
C ALA A 492 -14.46 -73.09 -5.51
#